data_7320caeedf5e549ffa560f42f53f985c
#
_entry.id   7320caeedf5e549ffa560f42f53f985c
#
_cell.length_a   1.000
_cell.length_b   1.000
_cell.length_c   1.000
_cell.angle_alpha   90.00
_cell.angle_beta   90.00
_cell.angle_gamma   90.00
#
_symmetry.space_group_name_H-M   'P 1'
#
loop_
_entity.id
_entity.type
_entity.pdbx_description
1 polymer ?
#
loop_
_entity_poly.entity_id
_entity_poly.type
_entity_poly.pdbx_seq_one_letter_code
_entity_poly.pdbx_strand_id
1 'polypeptide(L)'
;MGLSYEIEIKSLLGPQEKADSLRKRITSNPSSSLIGNSKQLNHYFEGGNLERLASTVGVRYLTPEKQAELKKLSASAKTFSVRTREKGNNVFLVVKASADDTTSENGISRFEMEERVSMSLEALDLLILEAGFTYQAKWSREREEYSYDGIIICLDKNAGYGWLAEFEKMVGSETEMASAREKLRGIMELLGAKELSQEKLQRMFDYYNKNWAEYYGTDKTFSIE
;
A
#
# COMPACT_ATOMS: atom_id res chain seq x y z
N MET A 1 19.88 -0.98 12.45
CA MET A 1 18.43 -0.94 12.66
C MET A 1 17.91 -2.32 12.30
N GLY A 2 17.08 -2.93 13.16
CA GLY A 2 16.44 -4.21 12.87
C GLY A 2 15.45 -4.07 11.70
N LEU A 3 15.20 -5.16 11.00
CA LEU A 3 14.12 -5.23 10.01
C LEU A 3 12.79 -5.04 10.74
N SER A 4 11.93 -4.17 10.27
CA SER A 4 10.54 -4.08 10.72
C SER A 4 9.64 -4.69 9.65
N TYR A 5 8.60 -5.38 10.10
CA TYR A 5 7.65 -6.08 9.24
C TYR A 5 6.27 -5.46 9.41
N GLU A 6 5.62 -5.17 8.30
CA GLU A 6 4.24 -4.72 8.27
C GLU A 6 3.31 -5.93 8.09
N ILE A 7 2.38 -6.10 9.01
CA ILE A 7 1.31 -7.09 8.91
C ILE A 7 0.03 -6.35 8.58
N GLU A 8 -0.59 -6.70 7.47
CA GLU A 8 -1.77 -6.01 6.93
C GLU A 8 -2.88 -7.01 6.61
N ILE A 9 -4.12 -6.72 7.01
CA ILE A 9 -5.32 -7.47 6.63
C ILE A 9 -6.35 -6.52 6.05
N LYS A 10 -6.92 -6.89 4.90
CA LYS A 10 -7.90 -6.08 4.18
C LYS A 10 -9.32 -6.55 4.40
N SER A 11 -10.26 -5.59 4.39
CA SER A 11 -11.70 -5.81 4.42
C SER A 11 -12.38 -5.00 3.32
N LEU A 12 -13.08 -5.64 2.41
CA LEU A 12 -13.88 -4.95 1.39
C LEU A 12 -15.21 -4.51 2.01
N LEU A 13 -15.40 -3.22 2.11
CA LEU A 13 -16.63 -2.61 2.63
C LEU A 13 -17.66 -2.38 1.49
N GLY A 14 -17.18 -2.00 0.31
CA GLY A 14 -18.02 -1.70 -0.86
C GLY A 14 -18.74 -0.36 -0.72
N PRO A 15 -20.03 -0.33 -0.31
CA PRO A 15 -20.80 0.92 -0.26
C PRO A 15 -20.41 1.80 0.94
N GLN A 16 -20.69 3.10 0.80
CA GLN A 16 -20.32 4.12 1.80
C GLN A 16 -20.93 3.87 3.18
N GLU A 17 -22.16 3.36 3.24
CA GLU A 17 -22.85 3.11 4.52
C GLU A 17 -22.10 2.13 5.42
N LYS A 18 -21.39 1.16 4.81
CA LYS A 18 -20.54 0.24 5.59
C LYS A 18 -19.28 0.92 6.10
N ALA A 19 -18.69 1.81 5.30
CA ALA A 19 -17.55 2.62 5.74
C ALA A 19 -17.95 3.55 6.87
N ASP A 20 -19.11 4.22 6.78
CA ASP A 20 -19.64 5.09 7.82
C ASP A 20 -19.93 4.34 9.12
N SER A 21 -20.49 3.12 9.00
CA SER A 21 -20.72 2.25 10.15
C SER A 21 -19.41 1.84 10.83
N LEU A 22 -18.39 1.48 10.06
CA LEU A 22 -17.08 1.12 10.59
C LEU A 22 -16.38 2.35 11.22
N ARG A 23 -16.41 3.48 10.54
CA ARG A 23 -15.88 4.76 11.06
C ARG A 23 -16.48 5.12 12.41
N LYS A 24 -17.82 5.01 12.54
CA LYS A 24 -18.52 5.27 13.80
C LYS A 24 -18.03 4.34 14.93
N ARG A 25 -17.81 3.05 14.65
CA ARG A 25 -17.30 2.09 15.64
C ARG A 25 -15.84 2.40 16.02
N ILE A 26 -14.98 2.73 15.06
CA ILE A 26 -13.60 3.17 15.31
C ILE A 26 -13.60 4.38 16.23
N THR A 27 -14.33 5.45 15.87
CA THR A 27 -14.31 6.73 16.59
C THR A 27 -15.06 6.69 17.92
N SER A 28 -15.87 5.67 18.20
CA SER A 28 -16.51 5.49 19.51
C SER A 28 -15.56 4.89 20.57
N ASN A 29 -14.39 4.36 20.18
CA ASN A 29 -13.39 3.92 21.13
C ASN A 29 -12.56 5.13 21.63
N PRO A 30 -12.50 5.38 22.96
CA PRO A 30 -11.73 6.51 23.50
C PRO A 30 -10.24 6.51 23.18
N SER A 31 -9.65 5.34 22.91
CA SER A 31 -8.23 5.21 22.51
C SER A 31 -8.00 5.43 21.01
N SER A 32 -9.06 5.65 20.23
CA SER A 32 -8.95 5.93 18.81
C SER A 32 -8.69 7.41 18.54
N SER A 33 -7.85 7.70 17.57
CA SER A 33 -7.62 9.04 17.05
C SER A 33 -7.41 9.04 15.53
N LEU A 34 -7.99 10.03 14.85
CA LEU A 34 -7.67 10.30 13.44
C LEU A 34 -6.26 10.90 13.38
N ILE A 35 -5.35 10.22 12.69
CA ILE A 35 -3.94 10.61 12.58
C ILE A 35 -3.58 11.11 11.18
N GLY A 36 -4.43 10.85 10.18
CA GLY A 36 -4.20 11.29 8.81
C GLY A 36 -5.47 11.33 7.97
N ASN A 37 -5.49 12.27 7.03
CA ASN A 37 -6.48 12.35 5.95
C ASN A 37 -5.78 12.84 4.69
N SER A 38 -5.87 12.10 3.60
CA SER A 38 -5.15 12.44 2.38
C SER A 38 -5.82 11.93 1.12
N LYS A 39 -5.71 12.71 0.04
CA LYS A 39 -5.92 12.21 -1.31
C LYS A 39 -4.61 11.70 -1.85
N GLN A 40 -4.64 10.56 -2.51
CA GLN A 40 -3.45 9.89 -3.01
C GLN A 40 -3.64 9.45 -4.46
N LEU A 41 -2.59 9.64 -5.26
CA LEU A 41 -2.40 9.00 -6.54
C LEU A 41 -1.25 8.01 -6.40
N ASN A 42 -1.42 6.79 -6.87
CA ASN A 42 -0.40 5.76 -6.83
C ASN A 42 -0.29 5.15 -8.23
N HIS A 43 0.87 5.26 -8.84
CA HIS A 43 1.15 4.64 -10.12
C HIS A 43 2.08 3.44 -9.89
N TYR A 44 1.61 2.26 -10.23
CA TYR A 44 2.35 1.01 -10.09
C TYR A 44 3.05 0.68 -11.38
N PHE A 45 4.26 0.17 -11.25
CA PHE A 45 5.11 -0.20 -12.37
C PHE A 45 5.50 -1.67 -12.29
N GLU A 46 5.63 -2.29 -13.46
CA GLU A 46 6.06 -3.67 -13.62
C GLU A 46 7.24 -3.78 -14.58
N GLY A 47 7.85 -4.94 -14.64
CA GLY A 47 9.07 -5.16 -15.43
C GLY A 47 10.25 -4.39 -14.85
N GLY A 48 11.11 -3.88 -15.72
CA GLY A 48 12.25 -3.07 -15.35
C GLY A 48 13.31 -3.81 -14.52
N ASN A 49 14.24 -3.02 -13.97
CA ASN A 49 15.35 -3.55 -13.19
C ASN A 49 15.67 -2.60 -12.02
N LEU A 50 15.59 -3.11 -10.78
CA LEU A 50 15.86 -2.32 -9.57
C LEU A 50 17.29 -1.77 -9.50
N GLU A 51 18.27 -2.50 -10.04
CA GLU A 51 19.66 -2.03 -10.06
C GLU A 51 19.81 -0.82 -10.99
N ARG A 52 19.14 -0.86 -12.15
CA ARG A 52 19.08 0.28 -13.07
C ARG A 52 18.35 1.46 -12.42
N LEU A 53 17.24 1.22 -11.71
CA LEU A 53 16.53 2.25 -10.96
C LEU A 53 17.43 2.87 -9.89
N ALA A 54 18.16 2.05 -9.13
CA ALA A 54 19.09 2.52 -8.11
C ALA A 54 20.22 3.37 -8.70
N SER A 55 20.78 2.98 -9.85
CA SER A 55 21.89 3.70 -10.50
C SER A 55 21.46 4.97 -11.22
N THR A 56 20.18 5.12 -11.59
CA THR A 56 19.65 6.30 -12.30
C THR A 56 18.92 7.24 -11.36
N VAL A 57 17.75 6.83 -10.87
CA VAL A 57 16.90 7.64 -9.99
C VAL A 57 17.53 7.72 -8.59
N GLY A 58 18.01 6.61 -8.05
CA GLY A 58 18.58 6.55 -6.71
C GLY A 58 19.72 7.53 -6.55
N VAL A 59 20.73 7.47 -7.39
CA VAL A 59 21.94 8.29 -7.31
C VAL A 59 21.66 9.81 -7.44
N ARG A 60 20.64 10.18 -8.18
CA ARG A 60 20.35 11.60 -8.48
C ARG A 60 19.39 12.25 -7.47
N TYR A 61 18.48 11.49 -6.89
CA TYR A 61 17.31 12.06 -6.20
C TYR A 61 17.09 11.53 -4.78
N LEU A 62 17.83 10.48 -4.37
CA LEU A 62 17.73 9.93 -3.02
C LEU A 62 18.92 10.36 -2.14
N THR A 63 18.72 10.37 -0.83
CA THR A 63 19.83 10.56 0.12
C THR A 63 20.82 9.40 0.05
N PRO A 64 22.09 9.57 0.47
CA PRO A 64 23.09 8.50 0.45
C PRO A 64 22.64 7.23 1.20
N GLU A 65 21.94 7.40 2.34
CA GLU A 65 21.37 6.28 3.10
C GLU A 65 20.33 5.51 2.27
N LYS A 66 19.41 6.24 1.60
CA LYS A 66 18.36 5.65 0.79
C LYS A 66 18.89 5.05 -0.52
N GLN A 67 19.94 5.60 -1.07
CA GLN A 67 20.67 4.99 -2.19
C GLN A 67 21.25 3.63 -1.79
N ALA A 68 21.92 3.56 -0.63
CA ALA A 68 22.50 2.31 -0.12
C ALA A 68 21.40 1.28 0.19
N GLU A 69 20.27 1.73 0.73
CA GLU A 69 19.10 0.91 1.01
C GLU A 69 18.52 0.32 -0.29
N LEU A 70 18.24 1.16 -1.29
CA LEU A 70 17.73 0.70 -2.59
C LEU A 70 18.69 -0.25 -3.30
N LYS A 71 20.00 0.02 -3.23
CA LYS A 71 21.04 -0.86 -3.80
C LYS A 71 21.07 -2.21 -3.09
N LYS A 72 20.92 -2.24 -1.76
CA LYS A 72 20.83 -3.48 -1.00
C LYS A 72 19.59 -4.28 -1.39
N LEU A 73 18.44 -3.61 -1.52
CA LEU A 73 17.21 -4.23 -2.00
C LEU A 73 17.38 -4.84 -3.39
N SER A 74 17.97 -4.10 -4.33
CA SER A 74 18.16 -4.59 -5.69
C SER A 74 19.01 -5.86 -5.78
N ALA A 75 19.91 -6.06 -4.81
CA ALA A 75 20.78 -7.24 -4.74
C ALA A 75 20.12 -8.47 -4.07
N SER A 76 19.11 -8.28 -3.22
CA SER A 76 18.54 -9.34 -2.39
C SER A 76 17.07 -9.66 -2.67
N ALA A 77 16.34 -8.78 -3.35
CA ALA A 77 14.91 -8.97 -3.62
C ALA A 77 14.67 -10.04 -4.67
N LYS A 78 13.86 -11.04 -4.34
CA LYS A 78 13.32 -12.00 -5.32
C LYS A 78 12.12 -11.45 -6.05
N THR A 79 11.26 -10.77 -5.33
CA THR A 79 10.10 -10.07 -5.87
C THR A 79 10.06 -8.64 -5.38
N PHE A 80 9.57 -7.74 -6.20
CA PHE A 80 9.46 -6.32 -5.84
C PHE A 80 8.29 -5.65 -6.57
N SER A 81 7.83 -4.54 -6.02
CA SER A 81 6.97 -3.59 -6.70
C SER A 81 7.55 -2.19 -6.59
N VAL A 82 7.46 -1.44 -7.68
CA VAL A 82 7.85 -0.03 -7.74
C VAL A 82 6.59 0.78 -7.96
N ARG A 83 6.44 1.86 -7.22
CA ARG A 83 5.36 2.81 -7.43
C ARG A 83 5.81 4.23 -7.14
N THR A 84 5.17 5.16 -7.83
CA THR A 84 5.17 6.57 -7.45
C THR A 84 3.91 6.85 -6.66
N ARG A 85 4.01 7.76 -5.69
CA ARG A 85 2.87 8.19 -4.87
C ARG A 85 2.86 9.70 -4.76
N GLU A 86 1.72 10.30 -5.05
CA GLU A 86 1.42 11.65 -4.61
C GLU A 86 0.49 11.60 -3.40
N LYS A 87 0.87 12.29 -2.32
CA LYS A 87 0.07 12.43 -1.10
C LYS A 87 0.06 13.92 -0.72
N GLY A 88 -1.05 14.59 -1.01
CA GLY A 88 -1.12 16.06 -0.92
C GLY A 88 -0.13 16.70 -1.91
N ASN A 89 0.76 17.55 -1.41
CA ASN A 89 1.78 18.22 -2.23
C ASN A 89 3.13 17.48 -2.24
N ASN A 90 3.19 16.25 -1.77
CA ASN A 90 4.43 15.49 -1.67
C ASN A 90 4.40 14.31 -2.64
N VAL A 91 5.52 14.11 -3.32
CA VAL A 91 5.73 12.98 -4.23
C VAL A 91 6.78 12.05 -3.63
N PHE A 92 6.52 10.75 -3.72
CA PHE A 92 7.35 9.71 -3.14
C PHE A 92 7.68 8.63 -4.18
N LEU A 93 8.91 8.16 -4.13
CA LEU A 93 9.30 6.87 -4.70
C LEU A 93 9.07 5.81 -3.64
N VAL A 94 8.30 4.78 -3.96
CA VAL A 94 8.03 3.66 -3.07
C VAL A 94 8.50 2.37 -3.72
N VAL A 95 9.31 1.61 -2.99
CA VAL A 95 9.77 0.29 -3.40
C VAL A 95 9.44 -0.70 -2.28
N LYS A 96 8.62 -1.70 -2.60
CA LYS A 96 8.37 -2.84 -1.71
C LYS A 96 9.10 -4.04 -2.26
N ALA A 97 9.80 -4.77 -1.42
CA ALA A 97 10.56 -5.95 -1.80
C ALA A 97 10.36 -7.09 -0.82
N SER A 98 10.43 -8.32 -1.31
CA SER A 98 10.30 -9.55 -0.54
C SER A 98 11.52 -10.45 -0.82
N ALA A 99 11.99 -11.14 0.21
CA ALA A 99 13.06 -12.14 0.07
C ALA A 99 12.56 -13.53 -0.34
N ASP A 100 11.24 -13.74 -0.30
CA ASP A 100 10.54 -14.98 -0.66
C ASP A 100 9.64 -14.80 -1.88
N ASP A 101 9.13 -15.88 -2.44
CA ASP A 101 8.37 -15.88 -3.70
C ASP A 101 6.90 -15.43 -3.56
N THR A 102 6.49 -14.99 -2.38
CA THR A 102 5.11 -14.62 -2.07
C THR A 102 4.85 -13.14 -2.33
N THR A 103 4.12 -12.81 -3.40
CA THR A 103 3.99 -11.44 -3.90
C THR A 103 2.78 -10.64 -3.39
N SER A 104 1.71 -11.27 -2.90
CA SER A 104 0.47 -10.54 -2.62
C SER A 104 -0.46 -11.15 -1.57
N GLU A 105 0.02 -12.04 -0.71
CA GLU A 105 -0.84 -12.62 0.33
C GLU A 105 -1.12 -11.64 1.46
N ASN A 106 -2.36 -11.64 1.98
CA ASN A 106 -2.69 -10.97 3.23
C ASN A 106 -1.77 -11.47 4.36
N GLY A 107 -1.14 -10.54 5.05
CA GLY A 107 -0.31 -10.85 6.20
C GLY A 107 1.16 -11.16 5.93
N ILE A 108 1.72 -10.78 4.77
CA ILE A 108 3.14 -10.96 4.47
C ILE A 108 3.94 -9.72 4.84
N SER A 109 5.10 -9.98 5.42
CA SER A 109 6.09 -8.95 5.71
C SER A 109 6.88 -8.58 4.47
N ARG A 110 6.94 -7.29 4.17
CA ARG A 110 7.75 -6.75 3.10
C ARG A 110 8.63 -5.65 3.64
N PHE A 111 9.83 -5.58 3.11
CA PHE A 111 10.62 -4.39 3.26
C PHE A 111 10.02 -3.29 2.38
N GLU A 112 9.77 -2.12 2.96
CA GLU A 112 9.25 -0.96 2.24
C GLU A 112 10.23 0.20 2.39
N MET A 113 10.62 0.77 1.26
CA MET A 113 11.28 2.06 1.18
C MET A 113 10.29 3.06 0.60
N GLU A 114 9.95 4.08 1.36
CA GLU A 114 9.21 5.25 0.90
C GLU A 114 10.07 6.48 1.11
N GLU A 115 10.40 7.18 0.02
CA GLU A 115 11.26 8.35 0.07
C GLU A 115 10.67 9.50 -0.73
N ARG A 116 10.62 10.66 -0.10
CA ARG A 116 10.14 11.89 -0.74
C ARG A 116 11.13 12.39 -1.77
N VAL A 117 10.62 12.78 -2.94
CA VAL A 117 11.42 13.40 -4.01
C VAL A 117 10.89 14.80 -4.35
N SER A 118 11.81 15.71 -4.71
CA SER A 118 11.48 17.11 -5.03
C SER A 118 11.20 17.27 -6.52
N MET A 119 10.15 16.60 -7.03
CA MET A 119 9.68 16.70 -8.42
C MET A 119 8.18 16.39 -8.51
N SER A 120 7.60 16.61 -9.69
CA SER A 120 6.20 16.22 -9.93
C SER A 120 6.05 14.70 -10.09
N LEU A 121 4.83 14.19 -9.91
CA LEU A 121 4.52 12.78 -10.09
C LEU A 121 4.87 12.30 -11.51
N GLU A 122 4.52 13.11 -12.52
CA GLU A 122 4.79 12.81 -13.93
C GLU A 122 6.29 12.78 -14.24
N ALA A 123 7.06 13.69 -13.64
CA ALA A 123 8.52 13.72 -13.84
C ALA A 123 9.17 12.46 -13.24
N LEU A 124 8.71 12.02 -12.06
CA LEU A 124 9.19 10.77 -11.46
C LEU A 124 8.77 9.56 -12.28
N ASP A 125 7.53 9.53 -12.79
CA ASP A 125 7.05 8.46 -13.68
C ASP A 125 7.96 8.30 -14.90
N LEU A 126 8.29 9.41 -15.58
CA LEU A 126 9.17 9.39 -16.76
C LEU A 126 10.53 8.77 -16.44
N LEU A 127 11.13 9.11 -15.29
CA LEU A 127 12.42 8.54 -14.88
C LEU A 127 12.32 7.02 -14.63
N ILE A 128 11.20 6.55 -14.10
CA ILE A 128 10.97 5.11 -13.87
C ILE A 128 10.78 4.39 -15.22
N LEU A 129 10.03 5.00 -16.15
CA LEU A 129 9.88 4.47 -17.52
C LEU A 129 11.23 4.41 -18.25
N GLU A 130 12.08 5.44 -18.14
CA GLU A 130 13.45 5.44 -18.67
C GLU A 130 14.34 4.37 -18.05
N ALA A 131 14.08 3.97 -16.79
CA ALA A 131 14.75 2.84 -16.15
C ALA A 131 14.29 1.47 -16.67
N GLY A 132 13.35 1.44 -17.62
CA GLY A 132 12.89 0.25 -18.33
C GLY A 132 11.65 -0.40 -17.72
N PHE A 133 10.96 0.30 -16.82
CA PHE A 133 9.67 -0.13 -16.30
C PHE A 133 8.53 0.25 -17.25
N THR A 134 7.38 -0.39 -17.07
CA THR A 134 6.10 -0.05 -17.71
C THR A 134 5.01 0.13 -16.68
N TYR A 135 3.95 0.86 -17.00
CA TYR A 135 2.82 0.97 -16.08
C TYR A 135 2.11 -0.39 -15.95
N GLN A 136 1.91 -0.83 -14.71
CA GLN A 136 1.00 -1.91 -14.38
C GLN A 136 -0.43 -1.37 -14.21
N ALA A 137 -0.61 -0.36 -13.36
CA ALA A 137 -1.88 0.32 -13.15
C ALA A 137 -1.68 1.66 -12.44
N LYS A 138 -2.67 2.55 -12.56
CA LYS A 138 -2.75 3.78 -11.78
C LYS A 138 -3.95 3.71 -10.84
N TRP A 139 -3.76 4.12 -9.60
CA TRP A 139 -4.77 4.10 -8.55
C TRP A 139 -4.97 5.50 -7.97
N SER A 140 -6.22 5.85 -7.73
CA SER A 140 -6.58 7.04 -6.97
C SER A 140 -7.40 6.63 -5.75
N ARG A 141 -7.14 7.25 -4.60
CA ARG A 141 -7.90 7.01 -3.38
C ARG A 141 -7.95 8.24 -2.48
N GLU A 142 -8.98 8.30 -1.65
CA GLU A 142 -9.03 9.14 -0.47
C GLU A 142 -8.84 8.23 0.75
N ARG A 143 -7.89 8.56 1.63
CA ARG A 143 -7.52 7.74 2.80
C ARG A 143 -7.74 8.51 4.09
N GLU A 144 -8.43 7.90 5.04
CA GLU A 144 -8.45 8.28 6.46
C GLU A 144 -7.61 7.26 7.23
N GLU A 145 -6.73 7.73 8.11
CA GLU A 145 -5.83 6.89 8.92
C GLU A 145 -6.16 7.08 10.40
N TYR A 146 -6.44 6.00 11.11
CA TYR A 146 -6.77 6.00 12.53
C TYR A 146 -5.73 5.20 13.32
N SER A 147 -5.24 5.76 14.43
CA SER A 147 -4.61 4.97 15.48
C SER A 147 -5.70 4.31 16.32
N TYR A 148 -5.59 3.01 16.60
CA TYR A 148 -6.58 2.23 17.34
C TYR A 148 -5.89 1.08 18.10
N ASP A 149 -5.84 1.14 19.42
CA ASP A 149 -5.27 0.08 20.29
C ASP A 149 -3.91 -0.47 19.84
N GLY A 150 -3.02 0.42 19.36
CA GLY A 150 -1.66 0.07 18.92
C GLY A 150 -1.59 -0.63 17.57
N ILE A 151 -2.61 -0.41 16.73
CA ILE A 151 -2.63 -0.70 15.29
C ILE A 151 -3.00 0.56 14.51
N ILE A 152 -2.84 0.52 13.21
CA ILE A 152 -3.37 1.53 12.29
C ILE A 152 -4.56 0.92 11.55
N ILE A 153 -5.64 1.69 11.44
CA ILE A 153 -6.79 1.34 10.60
C ILE A 153 -6.93 2.41 9.54
N CYS A 154 -6.85 2.01 8.27
CA CYS A 154 -7.08 2.88 7.14
C CYS A 154 -8.47 2.63 6.54
N LEU A 155 -9.22 3.71 6.28
CA LEU A 155 -10.45 3.67 5.48
C LEU A 155 -10.15 4.33 4.14
N ASP A 156 -10.19 3.56 3.08
CA ASP A 156 -9.86 3.98 1.73
C ASP A 156 -11.10 4.00 0.84
N LYS A 157 -11.41 5.16 0.27
CA LYS A 157 -12.30 5.27 -0.88
C LYS A 157 -11.46 5.13 -2.14
N ASN A 158 -11.44 3.94 -2.73
CA ASN A 158 -10.66 3.64 -3.93
C ASN A 158 -11.50 3.76 -5.20
N ALA A 159 -10.94 4.34 -6.24
CA ALA A 159 -11.47 4.18 -7.58
C ALA A 159 -11.52 2.68 -7.93
N GLY A 160 -12.61 2.24 -8.53
CA GLY A 160 -12.86 0.84 -8.89
C GLY A 160 -13.41 -0.01 -7.75
N TYR A 161 -12.74 -0.07 -6.59
CA TYR A 161 -13.13 -0.95 -5.47
C TYR A 161 -14.24 -0.39 -4.58
N GLY A 162 -14.44 0.92 -4.58
CA GLY A 162 -15.23 1.58 -3.55
C GLY A 162 -14.47 1.62 -2.22
N TRP A 163 -15.18 1.41 -1.11
CA TRP A 163 -14.58 1.47 0.21
C TRP A 163 -13.92 0.16 0.62
N LEU A 164 -12.68 0.29 1.11
CA LEU A 164 -11.84 -0.78 1.64
C LEU A 164 -11.31 -0.32 3.01
N ALA A 165 -11.18 -1.24 3.95
CA ALA A 165 -10.43 -1.01 5.18
C ALA A 165 -9.16 -1.85 5.19
N GLU A 166 -8.05 -1.26 5.66
CA GLU A 166 -6.78 -1.94 5.91
C GLU A 166 -6.50 -1.86 7.41
N PHE A 167 -6.16 -3.00 8.03
CA PHE A 167 -5.77 -3.12 9.43
C PHE A 167 -4.31 -3.48 9.46
N GLU A 168 -3.48 -2.59 9.99
CA GLU A 168 -2.03 -2.66 9.86
C GLU A 168 -1.35 -2.67 11.23
N LYS A 169 -0.30 -3.50 11.39
CA LYS A 169 0.54 -3.52 12.56
C LYS A 169 2.00 -3.74 12.19
N MET A 170 2.86 -2.84 12.67
CA MET A 170 4.31 -3.01 12.59
C MET A 170 4.80 -3.91 13.72
N VAL A 171 5.73 -4.83 13.40
CA VAL A 171 6.41 -5.71 14.36
C VAL A 171 7.92 -5.71 14.10
N GLY A 172 8.69 -5.97 15.16
CA GLY A 172 10.16 -5.94 15.12
C GLY A 172 10.80 -7.27 14.74
N SER A 173 10.04 -8.37 14.71
CA SER A 173 10.57 -9.70 14.45
C SER A 173 9.54 -10.62 13.80
N GLU A 174 10.01 -11.65 13.11
CA GLU A 174 9.17 -12.68 12.52
C GLU A 174 8.35 -13.46 13.56
N THR A 175 8.89 -13.62 14.76
CA THR A 175 8.21 -14.34 15.85
C THR A 175 6.95 -13.63 16.34
N GLU A 176 6.83 -12.32 16.10
CA GLU A 176 5.66 -11.52 16.47
C GLU A 176 4.56 -11.53 15.40
N MET A 177 4.84 -12.02 14.20
CA MET A 177 3.91 -11.94 13.06
C MET A 177 2.60 -12.69 13.31
N ALA A 178 2.67 -13.90 13.91
CA ALA A 178 1.49 -14.70 14.18
C ALA A 178 0.56 -14.01 15.19
N SER A 179 1.12 -13.53 16.30
CA SER A 179 0.35 -12.80 17.33
C SER A 179 -0.22 -11.47 16.81
N ALA A 180 0.52 -10.79 15.92
CA ALA A 180 0.03 -9.59 15.26
C ALA A 180 -1.20 -9.86 14.37
N ARG A 181 -1.17 -10.95 13.59
CA ARG A 181 -2.32 -11.38 12.77
C ARG A 181 -3.55 -11.71 13.63
N GLU A 182 -3.36 -12.44 14.72
CA GLU A 182 -4.44 -12.76 15.66
C GLU A 182 -5.03 -11.48 16.27
N LYS A 183 -4.19 -10.55 16.69
CA LYS A 183 -4.64 -9.26 17.20
C LYS A 183 -5.46 -8.48 16.17
N LEU A 184 -4.98 -8.40 14.92
CA LEU A 184 -5.70 -7.72 13.85
C LEU A 184 -7.07 -8.35 13.60
N ARG A 185 -7.16 -9.69 13.52
CA ARG A 185 -8.43 -10.41 13.35
C ARG A 185 -9.39 -10.19 14.52
N GLY A 186 -8.90 -10.19 15.74
CA GLY A 186 -9.72 -9.90 16.92
C GLY A 186 -10.30 -8.48 16.90
N ILE A 187 -9.52 -7.49 16.47
CA ILE A 187 -10.00 -6.11 16.31
C ILE A 187 -11.00 -6.01 15.15
N MET A 188 -10.74 -6.69 14.02
CA MET A 188 -11.68 -6.74 12.89
C MET A 188 -13.03 -7.33 13.32
N GLU A 189 -13.04 -8.43 14.07
CA GLU A 189 -14.25 -9.04 14.61
C GLU A 189 -15.01 -8.08 15.53
N LEU A 190 -14.30 -7.45 16.49
CA LEU A 190 -14.87 -6.45 17.39
C LEU A 190 -15.53 -5.30 16.62
N LEU A 191 -14.90 -4.84 15.55
CA LEU A 191 -15.39 -3.77 14.70
C LEU A 191 -16.39 -4.24 13.62
N GLY A 192 -16.66 -5.55 13.54
CA GLY A 192 -17.59 -6.14 12.57
C GLY A 192 -17.09 -6.05 11.12
N ALA A 193 -15.78 -5.98 10.92
CA ALA A 193 -15.14 -6.06 9.61
C ALA A 193 -14.82 -7.54 9.28
N LYS A 194 -14.95 -7.92 8.01
CA LYS A 194 -14.64 -9.27 7.56
C LYS A 194 -13.38 -9.27 6.71
N GLU A 195 -12.48 -10.21 6.96
CA GLU A 195 -11.29 -10.40 6.15
C GLU A 195 -11.67 -10.67 4.69
N LEU A 196 -11.07 -9.93 3.77
CA LEU A 196 -11.21 -10.15 2.34
C LEU A 196 -10.39 -11.39 1.96
N SER A 197 -11.02 -12.40 1.35
CA SER A 197 -10.30 -13.59 0.94
C SER A 197 -9.25 -13.27 -0.13
N GLN A 198 -8.12 -13.96 -0.05
CA GLN A 198 -7.02 -13.79 -0.99
C GLN A 198 -7.46 -14.00 -2.43
N GLU A 199 -8.28 -15.00 -2.67
CA GLU A 199 -8.81 -15.32 -4.00
C GLU A 199 -9.64 -14.16 -4.57
N LYS A 200 -10.53 -13.56 -3.76
CA LYS A 200 -11.32 -12.40 -4.20
C LYS A 200 -10.45 -11.17 -4.41
N LEU A 201 -9.48 -10.92 -3.52
CA LEU A 201 -8.52 -9.83 -3.66
C LEU A 201 -7.75 -9.95 -4.98
N GLN A 202 -7.28 -11.16 -5.31
CA GLN A 202 -6.55 -11.41 -6.56
C GLN A 202 -7.42 -11.15 -7.79
N ARG A 203 -8.68 -11.67 -7.81
CA ARG A 203 -9.60 -11.41 -8.93
C ARG A 203 -9.88 -9.91 -9.11
N MET A 204 -10.09 -9.18 -8.02
CA MET A 204 -10.30 -7.73 -8.05
C MET A 204 -9.08 -6.99 -8.58
N PHE A 205 -7.89 -7.38 -8.15
CA PHE A 205 -6.63 -6.80 -8.59
C PHE A 205 -6.39 -7.04 -10.09
N ASP A 206 -6.56 -8.27 -10.56
CA ASP A 206 -6.40 -8.63 -11.96
C ASP A 206 -7.38 -7.88 -12.87
N TYR A 207 -8.63 -7.75 -12.42
CA TYR A 207 -9.63 -6.97 -13.15
C TYR A 207 -9.26 -5.50 -13.21
N TYR A 208 -8.90 -4.90 -12.07
CA TYR A 208 -8.52 -3.49 -12.03
C TYR A 208 -7.30 -3.21 -12.91
N ASN A 209 -6.27 -4.02 -12.83
CA ASN A 209 -5.04 -3.83 -13.63
C ASN A 209 -5.30 -3.84 -15.14
N LYS A 210 -6.29 -4.60 -15.60
CA LYS A 210 -6.69 -4.62 -17.02
C LYS A 210 -7.52 -3.41 -17.42
N ASN A 211 -8.24 -2.81 -16.49
CA ASN A 211 -9.28 -1.80 -16.78
C ASN A 211 -9.04 -0.46 -16.04
N TRP A 212 -7.89 -0.26 -15.42
CA TRP A 212 -7.62 0.88 -14.54
C TRP A 212 -7.90 2.25 -15.18
N ALA A 213 -7.70 2.39 -16.48
CA ALA A 213 -7.94 3.63 -17.21
C ALA A 213 -9.41 4.09 -17.18
N GLU A 214 -10.35 3.17 -16.92
CA GLU A 214 -11.78 3.49 -16.79
C GLU A 214 -12.13 4.05 -15.41
N TYR A 215 -11.30 3.74 -14.40
CA TYR A 215 -11.58 4.01 -13.00
C TYR A 215 -10.69 5.12 -12.41
N TYR A 216 -9.40 5.17 -12.81
CA TYR A 216 -8.44 6.12 -12.25
C TYR A 216 -8.94 7.56 -12.32
N GLY A 217 -8.90 8.25 -11.16
CA GLY A 217 -9.38 9.63 -11.05
C GLY A 217 -10.91 9.78 -11.07
N THR A 218 -11.68 8.69 -10.97
CA THR A 218 -13.15 8.72 -10.99
C THR A 218 -13.74 8.10 -9.71
N ASP A 219 -15.05 8.28 -9.52
CA ASP A 219 -15.84 7.59 -8.46
C ASP A 219 -16.49 6.29 -8.94
N LYS A 220 -16.17 5.83 -10.15
CA LYS A 220 -16.72 4.59 -10.69
C LYS A 220 -16.21 3.38 -9.88
N THR A 221 -17.09 2.41 -9.68
CA THR A 221 -16.76 1.15 -9.00
C THR A 221 -17.22 -0.04 -9.83
N PHE A 222 -16.62 -1.20 -9.58
CA PHE A 222 -17.05 -2.48 -10.14
C PHE A 222 -17.37 -3.48 -9.00
N SER A 223 -18.08 -4.54 -9.32
CA SER A 223 -18.31 -5.67 -8.43
C SER A 223 -17.84 -6.94 -9.10
N ILE A 224 -17.12 -7.78 -8.35
CA ILE A 224 -16.70 -9.12 -8.76
C ILE A 224 -17.31 -10.12 -7.78
N GLU A 225 -18.05 -11.08 -8.28
CA GLU A 225 -18.62 -12.20 -7.52
C GLU A 225 -17.56 -13.23 -7.13
#